data_e9e8d8a771939e164c67934acb64a3ff
#
_entry.id   e9e8d8a771939e164c67934acb64a3ff
#
_cell.length_a   1.000
_cell.length_b   1.000
_cell.length_c   1.000
_cell.angle_alpha   90.00
_cell.angle_beta   90.00
_cell.angle_gamma   90.00
#
_symmetry.space_group_name_H-M   'P 1'
#
loop_
_entity.id
_entity.type
_entity.pdbx_description
1 polymer ?
#
loop_
_entity_poly.entity_id
_entity_poly.type
_entity_poly.pdbx_seq_one_letter_code
_entity_poly.pdbx_strand_id
1 'polypeptide(L)'
;LRALVVNIRAGAARQGGSTLTQQLVKSYFLTNERTLQRKLRELAMAVILELRFNKEDLLTAYVNEIFLGQNGARAIHGFGLGAQFYFNKPINELDVAEIATLISIIRGPSYYNPFRHPERALSRRNRILDTFYSDGLINAAEHGKAKAQVLGVVNASGRGGAYYPAFMDLVRTELSQRYSNTDLRSQGLQI
;
A
#
# COMPACT_ATOMS: atom_id res chain seq x y z
N LEU A 1 22.70 3.74 -0.13
CA LEU A 1 24.02 3.89 0.52
C LEU A 1 23.90 3.96 2.05
N ARG A 2 23.09 4.87 2.65
CA ARG A 2 22.96 5.02 4.11
C ARG A 2 22.56 3.71 4.82
N ALA A 3 21.55 2.98 4.31
CA ALA A 3 21.12 1.71 4.87
C ALA A 3 22.20 0.63 4.78
N LEU A 4 23.00 0.61 3.71
CA LEU A 4 24.12 -0.29 3.55
C LEU A 4 25.20 -0.05 4.61
N VAL A 5 25.56 1.22 4.84
CA VAL A 5 26.54 1.59 5.86
C VAL A 5 26.06 1.24 7.27
N VAL A 6 24.78 1.49 7.57
CA VAL A 6 24.17 1.13 8.87
C VAL A 6 24.16 -0.38 9.08
N ASN A 7 23.81 -1.15 8.05
CA ASN A 7 23.77 -2.62 8.14
C ASN A 7 25.17 -3.23 8.27
N ILE A 8 26.17 -2.69 7.56
CA ILE A 8 27.57 -3.15 7.69
C ILE A 8 28.10 -2.87 9.10
N ARG A 9 27.86 -1.65 9.63
CA ARG A 9 28.31 -1.29 10.99
C ARG A 9 27.62 -2.07 12.10
N ALA A 10 26.37 -2.48 11.87
CA ALA A 10 25.58 -3.22 12.87
C ALA A 10 25.81 -4.74 12.82
N GLY A 11 26.53 -5.28 11.83
CA GLY A 11 26.70 -6.71 11.60
C GLY A 11 25.38 -7.47 11.37
N ALA A 12 24.28 -6.74 11.12
CA ALA A 12 22.95 -7.30 10.91
C ALA A 12 22.10 -6.40 10.02
N ALA A 13 21.13 -6.96 9.32
CA ALA A 13 20.19 -6.22 8.48
C ALA A 13 19.16 -5.45 9.32
N ARG A 14 19.58 -4.35 9.96
CA ARG A 14 18.73 -3.50 10.80
C ARG A 14 17.91 -2.49 10.03
N GLN A 15 18.31 -2.12 8.82
CA GLN A 15 17.62 -1.13 7.99
C GLN A 15 17.38 -1.69 6.60
N GLY A 16 16.12 -1.70 6.15
CA GLY A 16 15.75 -2.06 4.78
C GLY A 16 16.24 -0.98 3.80
N GLY A 17 17.08 -1.37 2.83
CA GLY A 17 17.68 -0.49 1.83
C GLY A 17 17.02 -0.56 0.45
N SER A 18 15.88 -1.23 0.31
CA SER A 18 15.17 -1.33 -0.96
C SER A 18 14.45 -0.02 -1.31
N THR A 19 14.58 0.43 -2.58
CA THR A 19 13.87 1.58 -3.12
C THR A 19 12.39 1.28 -3.33
N LEU A 20 11.55 2.30 -3.58
CA LEU A 20 10.15 2.12 -3.97
C LEU A 20 10.03 1.27 -5.24
N THR A 21 10.88 1.53 -6.22
CA THR A 21 10.94 0.76 -7.47
C THR A 21 11.26 -0.71 -7.24
N GLN A 22 12.20 -1.03 -6.34
CA GLN A 22 12.49 -2.41 -5.97
C GLN A 22 11.32 -3.08 -5.24
N GLN A 23 10.57 -2.35 -4.42
CA GLN A 23 9.35 -2.86 -3.79
C GLN A 23 8.26 -3.12 -4.82
N LEU A 24 8.10 -2.22 -5.80
CA LEU A 24 7.16 -2.37 -6.90
C LEU A 24 7.49 -3.62 -7.74
N VAL A 25 8.75 -3.79 -8.14
CA VAL A 25 9.23 -4.99 -8.85
C VAL A 25 8.91 -6.26 -8.06
N LYS A 26 9.15 -6.23 -6.76
CA LYS A 26 8.87 -7.37 -5.90
C LYS A 26 7.38 -7.74 -5.89
N SER A 27 6.48 -6.76 -5.83
CA SER A 27 5.04 -7.03 -5.80
C SER A 27 4.50 -7.57 -7.12
N TYR A 28 5.01 -7.08 -8.26
CA TYR A 28 4.51 -7.49 -9.58
C TYR A 28 5.13 -8.75 -10.14
N PHE A 29 6.43 -8.94 -9.96
CA PHE A 29 7.20 -9.87 -10.78
C PHE A 29 7.88 -10.99 -10.00
N LEU A 30 7.91 -10.93 -8.68
CA LEU A 30 8.76 -11.82 -7.90
C LEU A 30 7.98 -12.57 -6.82
N THR A 31 8.40 -13.83 -6.62
CA THR A 31 7.93 -14.67 -5.51
C THR A 31 8.51 -14.22 -4.16
N ASN A 32 7.93 -14.70 -3.05
CA ASN A 32 8.40 -14.38 -1.69
C ASN A 32 9.70 -15.12 -1.27
N GLU A 33 10.36 -15.80 -2.19
CA GLU A 33 11.62 -16.48 -1.93
C GLU A 33 12.72 -15.51 -1.50
N ARG A 34 13.55 -15.94 -0.56
CA ARG A 34 14.65 -15.11 -0.02
C ARG A 34 16.00 -15.60 -0.57
N THR A 35 16.21 -15.48 -1.88
CA THR A 35 17.45 -15.88 -2.55
C THR A 35 18.23 -14.65 -3.05
N LEU A 36 19.56 -14.77 -3.11
CA LEU A 36 20.41 -13.72 -3.69
C LEU A 36 20.11 -13.52 -5.17
N GLN A 37 19.84 -14.61 -5.91
CA GLN A 37 19.49 -14.57 -7.33
C GLN A 37 18.21 -13.74 -7.55
N ARG A 38 17.17 -13.96 -6.73
CA ARG A 38 15.96 -13.15 -6.77
C ARG A 38 16.27 -11.68 -6.51
N LYS A 39 17.14 -11.37 -5.52
CA LYS A 39 17.51 -9.99 -5.21
C LYS A 39 18.29 -9.31 -6.33
N LEU A 40 19.12 -10.02 -7.06
CA LEU A 40 19.79 -9.49 -8.25
C LEU A 40 18.81 -9.22 -9.39
N ARG A 41 17.84 -10.12 -9.63
CA ARG A 41 16.76 -9.87 -10.60
C ARG A 41 15.93 -8.66 -10.23
N GLU A 42 15.53 -8.51 -8.96
CA GLU A 42 14.82 -7.34 -8.44
C GLU A 42 15.58 -6.04 -8.74
N LEU A 43 16.89 -6.02 -8.49
CA LEU A 43 17.73 -4.86 -8.76
C LEU A 43 17.82 -4.54 -10.27
N ALA A 44 18.08 -5.54 -11.10
CA ALA A 44 18.16 -5.36 -12.56
C ALA A 44 16.83 -4.84 -13.14
N MET A 45 15.70 -5.42 -12.73
CA MET A 45 14.38 -4.96 -13.17
C MET A 45 14.07 -3.55 -12.68
N ALA A 46 14.44 -3.21 -11.46
CA ALA A 46 14.24 -1.86 -10.93
C ALA A 46 15.02 -0.81 -11.75
N VAL A 47 16.27 -1.11 -12.13
CA VAL A 47 17.08 -0.23 -13.01
C VAL A 47 16.40 -0.07 -14.38
N ILE A 48 15.91 -1.16 -14.97
CA ILE A 48 15.21 -1.08 -16.27
C ILE A 48 13.96 -0.21 -16.18
N LEU A 49 13.17 -0.34 -15.10
CA LEU A 49 11.99 0.50 -14.89
C LEU A 49 12.37 1.97 -14.71
N GLU A 50 13.38 2.28 -13.91
CA GLU A 50 13.85 3.67 -13.69
C GLU A 50 14.43 4.33 -14.95
N LEU A 51 14.92 3.52 -15.91
CA LEU A 51 15.37 4.02 -17.22
C LEU A 51 14.21 4.25 -18.21
N ARG A 52 13.09 3.54 -18.06
CA ARG A 52 11.97 3.58 -19.02
C ARG A 52 10.81 4.46 -18.58
N PHE A 53 10.61 4.64 -17.30
CA PHE A 53 9.47 5.36 -16.73
C PHE A 53 9.95 6.53 -15.88
N ASN A 54 9.20 7.61 -15.87
CA ASN A 54 9.47 8.74 -15.00
C ASN A 54 9.07 8.41 -13.53
N LYS A 55 9.47 9.28 -12.62
CA LYS A 55 9.20 9.07 -11.18
C LYS A 55 7.72 9.11 -10.83
N GLU A 56 6.93 9.89 -11.54
CA GLU A 56 5.48 10.02 -11.29
C GLU A 56 4.75 8.74 -11.70
N ASP A 57 5.11 8.17 -12.86
CA ASP A 57 4.55 6.88 -13.32
C ASP A 57 4.88 5.76 -12.32
N LEU A 58 6.13 5.70 -11.87
CA LEU A 58 6.56 4.69 -10.90
C LEU A 58 5.88 4.87 -9.55
N LEU A 59 5.69 6.11 -9.10
CA LEU A 59 4.97 6.41 -7.86
C LEU A 59 3.48 6.05 -7.99
N THR A 60 2.87 6.39 -9.11
CA THR A 60 1.47 6.05 -9.40
C THR A 60 1.27 4.53 -9.41
N ALA A 61 2.13 3.79 -10.10
CA ALA A 61 2.10 2.33 -10.09
C ALA A 61 2.29 1.78 -8.66
N TYR A 62 3.23 2.34 -7.88
CA TYR A 62 3.46 1.93 -6.50
C TYR A 62 2.24 2.16 -5.60
N VAL A 63 1.63 3.35 -5.67
CA VAL A 63 0.46 3.72 -4.86
C VAL A 63 -0.74 2.84 -5.17
N ASN A 64 -0.87 2.38 -6.42
CA ASN A 64 -1.95 1.48 -6.83
C ASN A 64 -1.71 0.01 -6.47
N GLU A 65 -0.45 -0.41 -6.30
CA GLU A 65 -0.11 -1.84 -6.12
C GLU A 65 0.31 -2.21 -4.70
N ILE A 66 0.74 -1.25 -3.89
CA ILE A 66 1.30 -1.58 -2.57
C ILE A 66 0.32 -2.37 -1.70
N PHE A 67 0.78 -3.47 -1.15
CA PHE A 67 0.00 -4.30 -0.24
C PHE A 67 -0.20 -3.60 1.11
N LEU A 68 -1.45 -3.40 1.49
CA LEU A 68 -1.85 -2.69 2.71
C LEU A 68 -2.52 -3.59 3.75
N GLY A 69 -2.86 -4.82 3.38
CA GLY A 69 -3.48 -5.74 4.34
C GLY A 69 -4.30 -6.83 3.68
N GLN A 70 -5.07 -7.52 4.50
CA GLN A 70 -5.89 -8.63 4.05
C GLN A 70 -7.24 -8.64 4.77
N ASN A 71 -8.30 -8.87 4.02
CA ASN A 71 -9.66 -9.09 4.52
C ASN A 71 -10.10 -10.52 4.18
N GLY A 72 -10.02 -11.44 5.13
CA GLY A 72 -10.23 -12.85 4.86
C GLY A 72 -9.23 -13.38 3.83
N ALA A 73 -9.72 -13.94 2.72
CA ALA A 73 -8.92 -14.42 1.61
C ALA A 73 -8.52 -13.31 0.61
N ARG A 74 -9.07 -12.10 0.71
CA ARG A 74 -8.83 -11.00 -0.23
C ARG A 74 -7.70 -10.10 0.25
N ALA A 75 -6.66 -9.97 -0.55
CA ALA A 75 -5.60 -8.99 -0.33
C ALA A 75 -6.08 -7.57 -0.67
N ILE A 76 -5.65 -6.59 0.12
CA ILE A 76 -5.92 -5.17 -0.08
C ILE A 76 -4.68 -4.54 -0.69
N HIS A 77 -4.79 -4.20 -1.97
CA HIS A 77 -3.73 -3.54 -2.72
C HIS A 77 -4.14 -2.12 -3.08
N GLY A 78 -3.17 -1.23 -3.04
CA GLY A 78 -3.32 0.18 -3.39
C GLY A 78 -4.05 1.04 -2.37
N PHE A 79 -3.74 2.33 -2.44
CA PHE A 79 -4.29 3.32 -1.51
C PHE A 79 -5.79 3.52 -1.66
N GLY A 80 -6.33 3.38 -2.88
CA GLY A 80 -7.76 3.49 -3.13
C GLY A 80 -8.57 2.43 -2.40
N LEU A 81 -8.21 1.15 -2.56
CA LEU A 81 -8.83 0.06 -1.81
C LEU A 81 -8.52 0.12 -0.31
N GLY A 82 -7.31 0.58 0.05
CA GLY A 82 -6.93 0.81 1.44
C GLY A 82 -7.81 1.86 2.12
N ALA A 83 -8.04 3.00 1.47
CA ALA A 83 -8.93 4.06 1.95
C ALA A 83 -10.35 3.54 2.20
N GLN A 84 -10.86 2.79 1.23
CA GLN A 84 -12.17 2.19 1.34
C GLN A 84 -12.25 1.13 2.45
N PHE A 85 -11.23 0.29 2.57
CA PHE A 85 -11.20 -0.79 3.56
C PHE A 85 -11.05 -0.30 4.99
N TYR A 86 -10.13 0.66 5.22
CA TYR A 86 -9.83 1.14 6.57
C TYR A 86 -10.74 2.26 7.03
N PHE A 87 -11.20 3.14 6.13
CA PHE A 87 -11.94 4.35 6.48
C PHE A 87 -13.34 4.45 5.87
N ASN A 88 -13.69 3.55 4.94
CA ASN A 88 -14.94 3.58 4.17
C ASN A 88 -15.14 4.92 3.44
N LYS A 89 -14.04 5.47 2.91
CA LYS A 89 -13.99 6.74 2.18
C LYS A 89 -13.25 6.58 0.86
N PRO A 90 -13.58 7.36 -0.18
CA PRO A 90 -12.73 7.50 -1.34
C PRO A 90 -11.42 8.22 -0.95
N ILE A 91 -10.33 7.96 -1.70
CA ILE A 91 -8.99 8.44 -1.37
C ILE A 91 -8.89 9.97 -1.29
N ASN A 92 -9.68 10.69 -2.08
CA ASN A 92 -9.71 12.16 -2.12
C ASN A 92 -10.44 12.81 -0.92
N GLU A 93 -11.11 12.02 -0.10
CA GLU A 93 -11.78 12.48 1.13
C GLU A 93 -10.98 12.16 2.40
N LEU A 94 -9.83 11.53 2.25
CA LEU A 94 -8.98 11.22 3.40
C LEU A 94 -8.35 12.49 3.97
N ASP A 95 -8.38 12.62 5.29
CA ASP A 95 -7.62 13.65 5.98
C ASP A 95 -6.15 13.26 6.19
N VAL A 96 -5.36 14.21 6.67
CA VAL A 96 -3.91 14.04 6.87
C VAL A 96 -3.59 12.89 7.84
N ALA A 97 -4.38 12.68 8.88
CA ALA A 97 -4.18 11.60 9.85
C ALA A 97 -4.49 10.23 9.24
N GLU A 98 -5.52 10.15 8.41
CA GLU A 98 -5.90 8.94 7.68
C GLU A 98 -4.85 8.57 6.62
N ILE A 99 -4.36 9.55 5.86
CA ILE A 99 -3.24 9.36 4.91
C ILE A 99 -2.00 8.85 5.63
N ALA A 100 -1.60 9.49 6.74
CA ALA A 100 -0.45 9.07 7.55
C ALA A 100 -0.66 7.66 8.12
N THR A 101 -1.89 7.26 8.43
CA THR A 101 -2.22 5.90 8.87
C THR A 101 -2.00 4.89 7.75
N LEU A 102 -2.47 5.13 6.52
CA LEU A 102 -2.20 4.24 5.38
C LEU A 102 -0.70 4.08 5.11
N ILE A 103 0.04 5.19 5.13
CA ILE A 103 1.50 5.16 4.98
C ILE A 103 2.16 4.35 6.12
N SER A 104 1.62 4.41 7.33
CA SER A 104 2.16 3.67 8.48
C SER A 104 2.11 2.15 8.26
N ILE A 105 1.07 1.66 7.59
CA ILE A 105 0.79 0.24 7.34
C ILE A 105 1.81 -0.35 6.34
N ILE A 106 2.28 0.44 5.37
CA ILE A 106 3.21 -0.03 4.31
C ILE A 106 4.42 -0.78 4.87
N ARG A 107 4.98 -0.33 5.98
CA ARG A 107 6.19 -0.91 6.56
C ARG A 107 6.00 -2.37 7.03
N GLY A 108 4.78 -2.74 7.35
CA GLY A 108 4.45 -4.08 7.82
C GLY A 108 2.95 -4.20 8.06
N PRO A 109 2.17 -4.55 7.03
CA PRO A 109 0.71 -4.54 7.08
C PRO A 109 0.11 -5.39 8.20
N SER A 110 0.74 -6.51 8.54
CA SER A 110 0.29 -7.33 9.67
C SER A 110 0.69 -6.74 11.02
N TYR A 111 1.90 -6.17 11.12
CA TYR A 111 2.44 -5.64 12.38
C TYR A 111 1.82 -4.30 12.80
N TYR A 112 1.52 -3.45 11.80
CA TYR A 112 0.89 -2.14 11.99
C TYR A 112 -0.59 -2.14 11.62
N ASN A 113 -1.24 -3.31 11.59
CA ASN A 113 -2.66 -3.41 11.31
C ASN A 113 -3.46 -2.64 12.38
N PRO A 114 -4.21 -1.59 12.01
CA PRO A 114 -4.87 -0.72 13.00
C PRO A 114 -6.05 -1.41 13.72
N PHE A 115 -6.61 -2.47 13.14
CA PHE A 115 -7.65 -3.26 13.80
C PHE A 115 -7.08 -4.20 14.86
N ARG A 116 -5.88 -4.77 14.61
CA ARG A 116 -5.26 -5.77 15.49
C ARG A 116 -4.29 -5.14 16.50
N HIS A 117 -3.61 -4.07 16.09
CA HIS A 117 -2.54 -3.41 16.84
C HIS A 117 -2.70 -1.89 16.80
N PRO A 118 -3.81 -1.32 17.34
CA PRO A 118 -4.13 0.10 17.23
C PRO A 118 -3.03 1.01 17.82
N GLU A 119 -2.43 0.62 18.94
CA GLU A 119 -1.37 1.40 19.59
C GLU A 119 -0.10 1.50 18.73
N ARG A 120 0.28 0.39 18.06
CA ARG A 120 1.43 0.38 17.16
C ARG A 120 1.17 1.23 15.92
N ALA A 121 -0.03 1.11 15.35
CA ALA A 121 -0.47 1.92 14.21
C ALA A 121 -0.49 3.41 14.59
N LEU A 122 -1.06 3.77 15.74
CA LEU A 122 -1.11 5.14 16.25
C LEU A 122 0.30 5.72 16.46
N SER A 123 1.17 5.00 17.16
CA SER A 123 2.56 5.41 17.37
C SER A 123 3.32 5.61 16.06
N ARG A 124 3.09 4.73 15.07
CA ARG A 124 3.72 4.85 13.75
C ARG A 124 3.16 6.01 12.94
N ARG A 125 1.82 6.20 12.93
CA ARG A 125 1.15 7.34 12.32
C ARG A 125 1.71 8.66 12.85
N ASN A 126 1.81 8.79 14.16
CA ASN A 126 2.29 10.02 14.77
C ASN A 126 3.73 10.37 14.34
N ARG A 127 4.61 9.37 14.21
CA ARG A 127 5.96 9.59 13.65
C ARG A 127 5.96 10.03 12.19
N ILE A 128 4.98 9.59 11.39
CA ILE A 128 4.82 10.06 10.01
C ILE A 128 4.34 11.50 10.01
N LEU A 129 3.39 11.85 10.87
CA LEU A 129 2.92 13.23 11.05
C LEU A 129 4.05 14.16 11.50
N ASP A 130 4.95 13.70 12.39
CA ASP A 130 6.16 14.45 12.78
C ASP A 130 7.08 14.68 11.56
N THR A 131 7.21 13.68 10.67
CA THR A 131 7.96 13.84 9.43
C THR A 131 7.27 14.82 8.48
N PHE A 132 5.96 14.74 8.30
CA PHE A 132 5.21 15.70 7.47
C PHE A 132 5.40 17.14 7.94
N TYR A 133 5.37 17.35 9.26
CA TYR A 133 5.62 18.66 9.85
C TYR A 133 7.06 19.12 9.65
N SER A 134 8.05 18.25 9.91
CA SER A 134 9.47 18.59 9.73
C SER A 134 9.85 18.90 8.28
N ASP A 135 9.17 18.25 7.33
CA ASP A 135 9.38 18.44 5.90
C ASP A 135 8.55 19.61 5.32
N GLY A 136 7.76 20.31 6.16
CA GLY A 136 6.95 21.46 5.77
C GLY A 136 5.70 21.11 4.95
N LEU A 137 5.28 19.84 4.94
CA LEU A 137 4.09 19.38 4.22
C LEU A 137 2.79 19.76 4.93
N ILE A 138 2.84 19.94 6.25
CA ILE A 138 1.72 20.39 7.09
C ILE A 138 2.22 21.45 8.07
N ASN A 139 1.33 22.36 8.49
CA ASN A 139 1.64 23.37 9.48
C ASN A 139 1.45 22.86 10.94
N ALA A 140 1.84 23.65 11.93
CA ALA A 140 1.77 23.29 13.36
C ALA A 140 0.35 23.00 13.85
N ALA A 141 -0.66 23.74 13.34
CA ALA A 141 -2.06 23.55 13.72
C ALA A 141 -2.61 22.23 13.15
N GLU A 142 -2.31 21.93 11.89
CA GLU A 142 -2.67 20.68 11.23
C GLU A 142 -1.99 19.48 11.91
N HIS A 143 -0.70 19.61 12.23
CA HIS A 143 0.05 18.58 12.95
C HIS A 143 -0.57 18.28 14.31
N GLY A 144 -0.85 19.31 15.12
CA GLY A 144 -1.48 19.16 16.42
C GLY A 144 -2.87 18.51 16.33
N LYS A 145 -3.70 18.98 15.39
CA LYS A 145 -5.02 18.43 15.12
C LYS A 145 -4.95 16.96 14.71
N ALA A 146 -4.10 16.63 13.75
CA ALA A 146 -3.96 15.27 13.24
C ALA A 146 -3.44 14.28 14.30
N LYS A 147 -2.52 14.72 15.18
CA LYS A 147 -2.03 13.87 16.29
C LYS A 147 -3.07 13.63 17.38
N ALA A 148 -3.96 14.59 17.63
CA ALA A 148 -5.03 14.45 18.61
C ALA A 148 -6.15 13.51 18.16
N GLN A 149 -6.28 13.26 16.86
CA GLN A 149 -7.31 12.36 16.32
C GLN A 149 -7.05 10.90 16.70
N VAL A 150 -8.12 10.15 16.97
CA VAL A 150 -8.10 8.69 17.01
C VAL A 150 -7.79 8.11 15.61
N LEU A 151 -7.51 6.83 15.49
CA LEU A 151 -7.19 6.21 14.18
C LEU A 151 -8.34 6.28 13.17
N GLY A 152 -9.58 6.42 13.62
CA GLY A 152 -10.76 6.59 12.77
C GLY A 152 -11.08 5.38 11.87
N VAL A 153 -10.43 4.23 12.09
CA VAL A 153 -10.67 3.03 11.27
C VAL A 153 -12.05 2.44 11.55
N VAL A 154 -12.77 2.14 10.48
CA VAL A 154 -14.11 1.57 10.53
C VAL A 154 -14.00 0.07 10.32
N ASN A 155 -14.38 -0.72 11.34
CA ASN A 155 -14.37 -2.17 11.21
C ASN A 155 -15.46 -2.62 10.22
N ALA A 156 -15.05 -2.84 8.97
CA ALA A 156 -15.92 -3.36 7.92
C ALA A 156 -16.15 -4.88 8.02
N SER A 157 -15.88 -5.50 9.16
CA SER A 157 -15.96 -6.96 9.39
C SER A 157 -17.36 -7.56 9.25
N GLY A 158 -18.27 -6.91 8.61
CA GLY A 158 -19.61 -7.42 8.24
C GLY A 158 -20.04 -7.06 6.83
N ARG A 159 -19.25 -6.26 6.14
CA ARG A 159 -19.57 -5.80 4.79
C ARG A 159 -18.62 -6.38 3.75
N GLY A 160 -18.59 -7.70 3.67
CA GLY A 160 -17.92 -8.46 2.62
C GLY A 160 -18.65 -8.36 1.27
N GLY A 161 -19.30 -7.23 0.98
CA GLY A 161 -19.93 -6.93 -0.28
C GLY A 161 -19.13 -5.90 -1.08
N ALA A 162 -19.08 -6.04 -2.38
CA ALA A 162 -18.65 -4.97 -3.28
C ALA A 162 -19.35 -3.67 -2.87
N TYR A 163 -18.62 -2.54 -2.93
CA TYR A 163 -19.12 -1.21 -2.56
C TYR A 163 -20.44 -0.83 -3.24
N TYR A 164 -20.68 -1.44 -4.41
CA TYR A 164 -21.95 -1.40 -5.15
C TYR A 164 -22.31 -2.82 -5.60
N PRO A 165 -22.90 -3.66 -4.72
CA PRO A 165 -23.19 -5.06 -5.06
C PRO A 165 -24.07 -5.17 -6.30
N ALA A 166 -25.12 -4.34 -6.41
CA ALA A 166 -25.99 -4.32 -7.58
C ALA A 166 -25.25 -3.91 -8.87
N PHE A 167 -24.34 -2.94 -8.79
CA PHE A 167 -23.52 -2.54 -9.93
C PHE A 167 -22.52 -3.65 -10.32
N MET A 168 -21.88 -4.26 -9.35
CA MET A 168 -20.94 -5.35 -9.60
C MET A 168 -21.64 -6.60 -10.16
N ASP A 169 -22.85 -6.88 -9.74
CA ASP A 169 -23.68 -7.96 -10.31
C ASP A 169 -24.11 -7.63 -11.75
N LEU A 170 -24.46 -6.37 -12.03
CA LEU A 170 -24.75 -5.92 -13.39
C LEU A 170 -23.51 -6.07 -14.30
N VAL A 171 -22.35 -5.57 -13.87
CA VAL A 171 -21.08 -5.70 -14.60
C VAL A 171 -20.73 -7.17 -14.82
N ARG A 172 -20.85 -8.01 -13.79
CA ARG A 172 -20.58 -9.45 -13.91
C ARG A 172 -21.54 -10.11 -14.91
N THR A 173 -22.82 -9.78 -14.86
CA THR A 173 -23.83 -10.30 -15.78
C THR A 173 -23.53 -9.89 -17.22
N GLU A 174 -23.21 -8.62 -17.44
CA GLU A 174 -22.86 -8.11 -18.76
C GLU A 174 -21.57 -8.70 -19.31
N LEU A 175 -20.54 -8.83 -18.47
CA LEU A 175 -19.29 -9.50 -18.85
C LEU A 175 -19.49 -10.98 -19.17
N SER A 176 -20.30 -11.70 -18.39
CA SER A 176 -20.58 -13.13 -18.65
C SER A 176 -21.40 -13.37 -19.91
N GLN A 177 -22.14 -12.37 -20.39
CA GLN A 177 -22.83 -12.44 -21.68
C GLN A 177 -21.92 -12.23 -22.89
N ARG A 178 -20.83 -11.48 -22.72
CA ARG A 178 -19.91 -11.11 -23.80
C ARG A 178 -18.64 -11.95 -23.86
N TYR A 179 -18.22 -12.51 -22.74
CA TYR A 179 -16.94 -13.22 -22.59
C TYR A 179 -17.15 -14.55 -21.87
N SER A 180 -16.41 -15.58 -22.30
CA SER A 180 -16.41 -16.85 -21.57
C SER A 180 -15.65 -16.71 -20.22
N ASN A 181 -15.95 -17.59 -19.26
CA ASN A 181 -15.26 -17.63 -17.99
C ASN A 181 -13.74 -17.89 -18.12
N THR A 182 -13.33 -18.50 -19.23
CA THR A 182 -11.93 -18.75 -19.55
C THR A 182 -11.24 -17.47 -19.98
N ASP A 183 -11.89 -16.65 -20.81
CA ASP A 183 -11.38 -15.36 -21.29
C ASP A 183 -11.19 -14.38 -20.15
N LEU A 184 -12.19 -14.29 -19.23
CA LEU A 184 -12.15 -13.42 -18.05
C LEU A 184 -11.05 -13.77 -17.06
N ARG A 185 -10.57 -15.03 -17.06
CA ARG A 185 -9.50 -15.48 -16.14
C ARG A 185 -8.10 -15.48 -16.74
N SER A 186 -7.98 -15.56 -18.06
CA SER A 186 -6.71 -15.85 -18.74
C SER A 186 -6.11 -14.69 -19.52
N GLN A 187 -6.90 -13.70 -19.94
CA GLN A 187 -6.43 -12.73 -20.93
C GLN A 187 -6.24 -11.29 -20.43
N GLY A 188 -6.48 -10.99 -19.15
CA GLY A 188 -6.26 -9.65 -18.61
C GLY A 188 -6.93 -8.56 -19.45
N LEU A 189 -8.22 -8.70 -19.71
CA LEU A 189 -8.99 -7.74 -20.52
C LEU A 189 -8.87 -6.33 -19.91
N GLN A 190 -8.37 -5.37 -20.68
CA GLN A 190 -8.51 -3.96 -20.38
C GLN A 190 -9.99 -3.59 -20.66
N ILE A 191 -10.68 -3.20 -19.61
CA ILE A 191 -12.08 -2.72 -19.65
C ILE A 191 -12.07 -1.20 -19.55
#